data_4039cf418119e6eb02eca88ec0907dd7
#
_entry.id   4039cf418119e6eb02eca88ec0907dd7
#
_cell.length_a   1.000
_cell.length_b   1.000
_cell.length_c   1.000
_cell.angle_alpha   90.00
_cell.angle_beta   90.00
_cell.angle_gamma   90.00
#
_symmetry.space_group_name_H-M   'P 1'
#
loop_
_entity.id
_entity.type
_entity.pdbx_description
1 polymer ?
#
loop_
_entity_poly.entity_id
_entity_poly.type
_entity_poly.pdbx_seq_one_letter_code
_entity_poly.pdbx_strand_id
1 'polypeptide(L)'
;MANNTTKKAGSNKSFIDRMGGQKFIVLLVVIALFIFFCAMSPNFRKYTTFINILDFSYYIVLMAIGVAFPLMTGGVDLSIGTGLVCYSLVGGYLIVHKGMPTIVGILAAIILGMLIGVLNGVLVAIMDLPAFLATLCTCMITRGLGSIIVGGFGISWPAAAAPGGWFRSIFKIQSGGQNIPIGFLWVILLVVVMTFVLNHTKIGRYTLAIGSNKEATRLSGVNVRFYHIAAYVICG
;
A
#
# COMPACT_ATOMS: atom_id res chain seq x y z
N MET A 1 46.86 -7.77 40.65
CA MET A 1 47.29 -7.58 39.27
C MET A 1 46.85 -8.78 38.45
N ALA A 2 45.78 -8.70 37.67
CA ALA A 2 45.49 -9.61 36.59
C ALA A 2 44.48 -8.87 35.66
N ASN A 3 45.04 -8.39 34.58
CA ASN A 3 44.37 -7.60 33.54
C ASN A 3 43.68 -8.56 32.60
N ASN A 4 42.35 -8.72 32.69
CA ASN A 4 41.56 -9.54 31.79
C ASN A 4 40.91 -8.62 30.72
N THR A 5 41.68 -8.31 29.70
CA THR A 5 41.18 -7.71 28.46
C THR A 5 40.45 -8.79 27.66
N THR A 6 39.14 -8.92 27.89
CA THR A 6 38.27 -9.69 26.97
C THR A 6 38.06 -8.88 25.69
N LYS A 7 38.87 -9.20 24.66
CA LYS A 7 38.60 -8.81 23.26
C LYS A 7 37.19 -9.28 22.90
N LYS A 8 36.24 -8.36 22.74
CA LYS A 8 34.98 -8.61 22.02
C LYS A 8 35.35 -9.00 20.60
N ALA A 9 35.31 -10.30 20.31
CA ALA A 9 35.31 -10.79 18.94
C ALA A 9 34.12 -10.22 18.23
N GLY A 10 34.35 -9.40 17.22
CA GLY A 10 33.34 -8.88 16.32
C GLY A 10 32.69 -10.07 15.60
N SER A 11 31.57 -10.54 16.11
CA SER A 11 30.75 -11.54 15.44
C SER A 11 30.30 -10.93 14.11
N ASN A 12 30.86 -11.42 13.02
CA ASN A 12 30.31 -11.21 11.68
C ASN A 12 28.91 -11.85 11.68
N LYS A 13 27.89 -11.05 12.02
CA LYS A 13 26.50 -11.50 11.96
C LYS A 13 26.26 -11.99 10.55
N SER A 14 25.97 -13.29 10.40
CA SER A 14 25.59 -13.90 9.14
C SER A 14 24.47 -13.09 8.48
N PHE A 15 24.41 -13.05 7.15
CA PHE A 15 23.32 -12.42 6.40
C PHE A 15 21.95 -12.88 6.90
N ILE A 16 21.84 -14.15 7.33
CA ILE A 16 20.66 -14.76 7.95
C ILE A 16 20.29 -14.07 9.27
N ASP A 17 21.26 -13.75 10.12
CA ASP A 17 21.04 -13.06 11.39
C ASP A 17 20.58 -11.60 11.18
N ARG A 18 21.04 -10.96 10.10
CA ARG A 18 20.63 -9.60 9.73
C ARG A 18 19.21 -9.52 9.18
N MET A 19 18.75 -10.55 8.46
CA MET A 19 17.39 -10.62 7.91
C MET A 19 16.34 -11.02 8.95
N GLY A 20 16.73 -11.62 10.07
CA GLY A 20 15.83 -12.27 11.02
C GLY A 20 15.31 -13.61 10.47
N GLY A 21 15.42 -14.68 11.25
CA GLY A 21 15.13 -16.05 10.81
C GLY A 21 13.75 -16.22 10.16
N GLN A 22 12.73 -15.50 10.66
CA GLN A 22 11.37 -15.55 10.12
C GLN A 22 11.29 -15.04 8.66
N LYS A 23 11.96 -13.93 8.33
CA LYS A 23 11.97 -13.38 6.95
C LYS A 23 12.69 -14.31 5.99
N PHE A 24 13.75 -14.99 6.47
CA PHE A 24 14.49 -15.96 5.68
C PHE A 24 13.65 -17.20 5.35
N ILE A 25 12.89 -17.71 6.33
CA ILE A 25 11.95 -18.82 6.11
C ILE A 25 10.89 -18.46 5.07
N VAL A 26 10.28 -17.27 5.18
CA VAL A 26 9.29 -16.79 4.20
C VAL A 26 9.89 -16.73 2.80
N LEU A 27 11.11 -16.21 2.65
CA LEU A 27 11.81 -16.16 1.37
C LEU A 27 12.02 -17.57 0.78
N LEU A 28 12.47 -18.54 1.61
CA LEU A 28 12.64 -19.94 1.18
C LEU A 28 11.33 -20.55 0.71
N VAL A 29 10.22 -20.32 1.44
CA VAL A 29 8.90 -20.83 1.06
C VAL A 29 8.46 -20.24 -0.30
N VAL A 30 8.65 -18.94 -0.52
CA VAL A 30 8.32 -18.29 -1.80
C VAL A 30 9.14 -18.89 -2.95
N ILE A 31 10.45 -19.08 -2.75
CA ILE A 31 11.35 -19.69 -3.76
C ILE A 31 10.92 -21.14 -4.04
N ALA A 32 10.62 -21.93 -3.00
CA ALA A 32 10.18 -23.31 -3.15
C ALA A 32 8.87 -23.41 -3.93
N LEU A 33 7.88 -22.54 -3.62
CA LEU A 33 6.63 -22.48 -4.36
C LEU A 33 6.85 -22.08 -5.83
N PHE A 34 7.73 -21.11 -6.07
CA PHE A 34 8.04 -20.71 -7.44
C PHE A 34 8.67 -21.84 -8.26
N ILE A 35 9.63 -22.54 -7.69
CA ILE A 35 10.24 -23.73 -8.32
C ILE A 35 9.20 -24.83 -8.56
N PHE A 36 8.36 -25.09 -7.56
CA PHE A 36 7.28 -26.09 -7.68
C PHE A 36 6.35 -25.80 -8.87
N PHE A 37 5.84 -24.56 -8.98
CA PHE A 37 4.97 -24.19 -10.10
C PHE A 37 5.69 -24.16 -11.43
N CYS A 38 6.97 -23.80 -11.47
CA CYS A 38 7.79 -23.92 -12.68
C CYS A 38 7.95 -25.39 -13.13
N ALA A 39 8.05 -26.34 -12.19
CA ALA A 39 8.15 -27.75 -12.51
C ALA A 39 6.82 -28.33 -12.99
N MET A 40 5.71 -27.95 -12.34
CA MET A 40 4.38 -28.51 -12.60
C MET A 40 3.69 -27.96 -13.86
N SER A 41 3.99 -26.71 -14.27
CA SER A 41 3.25 -26.08 -15.36
C SER A 41 4.18 -25.43 -16.40
N PRO A 42 4.13 -25.89 -17.68
CA PRO A 42 4.86 -25.22 -18.77
C PRO A 42 4.39 -23.78 -19.00
N ASN A 43 3.12 -23.45 -18.71
CA ASN A 43 2.60 -22.11 -18.84
C ASN A 43 3.19 -21.15 -17.80
N PHE A 44 3.54 -21.64 -16.62
CA PHE A 44 4.14 -20.83 -15.57
C PHE A 44 5.55 -20.35 -15.94
N ARG A 45 6.27 -21.09 -16.80
CA ARG A 45 7.60 -20.72 -17.30
C ARG A 45 7.59 -19.65 -18.40
N LYS A 46 6.41 -19.29 -18.92
CA LYS A 46 6.31 -18.28 -19.97
C LYS A 46 6.62 -16.89 -19.42
N TYR A 47 7.31 -16.09 -20.24
CA TYR A 47 7.59 -14.68 -19.94
C TYR A 47 6.33 -13.89 -19.56
N THR A 48 5.21 -14.14 -20.26
CA THR A 48 3.92 -13.48 -19.98
C THR A 48 3.41 -13.75 -18.57
N THR A 49 3.61 -14.94 -18.02
CA THR A 49 3.22 -15.27 -16.65
C THR A 49 4.07 -14.51 -15.64
N PHE A 50 5.38 -14.43 -15.86
CA PHE A 50 6.28 -13.66 -15.02
C PHE A 50 5.89 -12.17 -14.99
N ILE A 51 5.60 -11.60 -16.17
CA ILE A 51 5.13 -10.21 -16.27
C ILE A 51 3.81 -10.01 -15.53
N ASN A 52 2.87 -10.95 -15.67
CA ASN A 52 1.59 -10.87 -14.96
C ASN A 52 1.78 -10.92 -13.42
N ILE A 53 2.67 -11.77 -12.92
CA ILE A 53 3.00 -11.82 -11.49
C ILE A 53 3.55 -10.46 -11.02
N LEU A 54 4.45 -9.87 -11.79
CA LEU A 54 4.97 -8.53 -11.50
C LEU A 54 3.85 -7.48 -11.51
N ASP A 55 2.98 -7.52 -12.51
CA ASP A 55 1.85 -6.60 -12.63
C ASP A 55 0.88 -6.67 -11.45
N PHE A 56 0.63 -7.88 -10.93
CA PHE A 56 -0.19 -8.06 -9.73
C PHE A 56 0.55 -7.68 -8.44
N SER A 57 1.88 -7.70 -8.45
CA SER A 57 2.68 -7.43 -7.24
C SER A 57 2.77 -5.95 -6.93
N TYR A 58 2.91 -5.06 -7.92
CA TYR A 58 3.20 -3.65 -7.62
C TYR A 58 2.03 -2.92 -6.95
N TYR A 59 0.77 -3.19 -7.29
CA TYR A 59 -0.35 -2.54 -6.59
C TYR A 59 -0.46 -3.02 -5.14
N ILE A 60 -0.11 -4.29 -4.85
CA ILE A 60 -0.05 -4.79 -3.47
C ILE A 60 1.04 -4.07 -2.68
N VAL A 61 2.20 -3.83 -3.30
CA VAL A 61 3.29 -3.07 -2.66
C VAL A 61 2.88 -1.62 -2.40
N LEU A 62 2.16 -0.99 -3.33
CA LEU A 62 1.62 0.37 -3.13
C LEU A 62 0.68 0.43 -1.91
N MET A 63 -0.26 -0.53 -1.81
CA MET A 63 -1.13 -0.65 -0.63
C MET A 63 -0.35 -0.90 0.65
N ALA A 64 0.66 -1.78 0.61
CA ALA A 64 1.50 -2.09 1.78
C ALA A 64 2.25 -0.86 2.31
N ILE A 65 2.72 0.03 1.41
CA ILE A 65 3.36 1.30 1.79
C ILE A 65 2.34 2.21 2.50
N GLY A 66 1.11 2.32 1.97
CA GLY A 66 0.05 3.11 2.61
C GLY A 66 -0.29 2.60 4.01
N VAL A 67 -0.58 1.29 4.15
CA VAL A 67 -0.92 0.65 5.43
C VAL A 67 0.21 0.75 6.47
N ALA A 68 1.46 0.88 6.05
CA ALA A 68 2.58 1.03 6.98
C ALA A 68 2.42 2.24 7.92
N PHE A 69 1.80 3.35 7.47
CA PHE A 69 1.61 4.55 8.30
C PHE A 69 0.64 4.33 9.48
N PRO A 70 -0.59 3.84 9.29
CA PRO A 70 -1.44 3.44 10.41
C PRO A 70 -0.78 2.40 11.33
N LEU A 71 -0.11 1.38 10.78
CA LEU A 71 0.61 0.37 11.57
C LEU A 71 1.68 0.99 12.47
N MET A 72 2.41 1.99 11.98
CA MET A 72 3.42 2.71 12.78
C MET A 72 2.78 3.49 13.94
N THR A 73 1.50 3.89 13.87
CA THR A 73 0.79 4.53 14.99
C THR A 73 0.16 3.53 15.96
N GLY A 74 0.33 2.23 15.72
CA GLY A 74 -0.29 1.15 16.50
C GLY A 74 -1.71 0.78 16.06
N GLY A 75 -2.19 1.34 14.92
CA GLY A 75 -3.49 1.00 14.32
C GLY A 75 -3.35 0.08 13.11
N VAL A 76 -4.45 -0.53 12.71
CA VAL A 76 -4.55 -1.33 11.47
C VAL A 76 -5.65 -0.74 10.62
N ASP A 77 -5.41 -0.56 9.31
CA ASP A 77 -6.44 -0.16 8.36
C ASP A 77 -6.83 -1.35 7.48
N LEU A 78 -8.03 -1.89 7.72
CA LEU A 78 -8.60 -3.00 6.95
C LEU A 78 -9.44 -2.51 5.76
N SER A 79 -9.72 -1.21 5.68
CA SER A 79 -10.59 -0.65 4.62
C SER A 79 -9.88 -0.51 3.27
N ILE A 80 -8.56 -0.55 3.24
CA ILE A 80 -7.75 -0.27 2.05
C ILE A 80 -8.09 -1.18 0.86
N GLY A 81 -8.31 -2.47 1.09
CA GLY A 81 -8.61 -3.41 0.00
C GLY A 81 -9.96 -3.16 -0.68
N THR A 82 -11.02 -2.98 0.11
CA THR A 82 -12.36 -2.66 -0.41
C THR A 82 -12.46 -1.22 -0.87
N GLY A 83 -11.72 -0.31 -0.22
CA GLY A 83 -11.56 1.08 -0.62
C GLY A 83 -11.01 1.18 -2.03
N LEU A 84 -9.89 0.53 -2.33
CA LEU A 84 -9.30 0.50 -3.68
C LEU A 84 -10.32 0.12 -4.74
N VAL A 85 -11.13 -0.93 -4.50
CA VAL A 85 -12.19 -1.35 -5.43
C VAL A 85 -13.26 -0.28 -5.55
N CYS A 86 -13.76 0.25 -4.43
CA CYS A 86 -14.80 1.28 -4.40
C CYS A 86 -14.35 2.54 -5.17
N TYR A 87 -13.16 3.06 -4.88
CA TYR A 87 -12.65 4.28 -5.52
C TYR A 87 -12.46 4.08 -7.04
N SER A 88 -11.97 2.90 -7.43
CA SER A 88 -11.84 2.51 -8.83
C SER A 88 -13.21 2.40 -9.53
N LEU A 89 -14.23 1.85 -8.88
CA LEU A 89 -15.59 1.75 -9.42
C LEU A 89 -16.22 3.14 -9.59
N VAL A 90 -16.07 4.04 -8.61
CA VAL A 90 -16.58 5.42 -8.70
C VAL A 90 -15.88 6.18 -9.82
N GLY A 91 -14.56 6.14 -9.90
CA GLY A 91 -13.80 6.76 -10.99
C GLY A 91 -14.20 6.21 -12.35
N GLY A 92 -14.33 4.90 -12.48
CA GLY A 92 -14.78 4.23 -13.69
C GLY A 92 -16.21 4.59 -14.09
N TYR A 93 -17.13 4.71 -13.12
CA TYR A 93 -18.52 5.15 -13.35
C TYR A 93 -18.58 6.55 -13.93
N LEU A 94 -17.79 7.49 -13.41
CA LEU A 94 -17.74 8.86 -13.93
C LEU A 94 -17.24 8.90 -15.38
N ILE A 95 -16.27 8.07 -15.72
CA ILE A 95 -15.72 8.01 -17.08
C ILE A 95 -16.72 7.34 -18.04
N VAL A 96 -17.20 6.14 -17.69
CA VAL A 96 -17.95 5.28 -18.62
C VAL A 96 -19.41 5.70 -18.73
N HIS A 97 -20.08 6.00 -17.60
CA HIS A 97 -21.51 6.32 -17.61
C HIS A 97 -21.80 7.82 -17.69
N LYS A 98 -20.90 8.68 -17.19
CA LYS A 98 -21.07 10.13 -17.25
C LYS A 98 -20.26 10.79 -18.36
N GLY A 99 -19.45 10.04 -19.10
CA GLY A 99 -18.64 10.55 -20.20
C GLY A 99 -17.55 11.56 -19.77
N MET A 100 -17.17 11.54 -18.48
CA MET A 100 -16.16 12.47 -17.98
C MET A 100 -14.75 12.10 -18.43
N PRO A 101 -13.83 13.08 -18.57
CA PRO A 101 -12.43 12.82 -18.86
C PRO A 101 -11.80 11.86 -17.82
N THR A 102 -10.87 11.01 -18.25
CA THR A 102 -10.19 10.04 -17.39
C THR A 102 -9.53 10.68 -16.18
N ILE A 103 -9.00 11.90 -16.34
CA ILE A 103 -8.38 12.64 -15.23
C ILE A 103 -9.37 12.92 -14.10
N VAL A 104 -10.64 13.19 -14.43
CA VAL A 104 -11.69 13.42 -13.43
C VAL A 104 -11.98 12.15 -12.64
N GLY A 105 -12.02 10.99 -13.31
CA GLY A 105 -12.16 9.69 -12.63
C GLY A 105 -11.01 9.38 -11.69
N ILE A 106 -9.76 9.67 -12.10
CA ILE A 106 -8.57 9.50 -11.28
C ILE A 106 -8.62 10.42 -10.04
N LEU A 107 -8.92 11.71 -10.26
CA LEU A 107 -9.02 12.68 -9.15
C LEU A 107 -10.15 12.31 -8.18
N ALA A 108 -11.30 11.86 -8.68
CA ALA A 108 -12.40 11.39 -7.84
C ALA A 108 -11.99 10.20 -6.97
N ALA A 109 -11.26 9.22 -7.53
CA ALA A 109 -10.74 8.08 -6.78
C ALA A 109 -9.80 8.53 -5.66
N ILE A 110 -8.85 9.43 -5.95
CA ILE A 110 -7.90 9.97 -4.96
C ILE A 110 -8.64 10.73 -3.84
N ILE A 111 -9.57 11.61 -4.20
CA ILE A 111 -10.34 12.40 -3.21
C ILE A 111 -11.16 11.48 -2.31
N LEU A 112 -11.81 10.46 -2.87
CA LEU A 112 -12.56 9.48 -2.08
C LEU A 112 -11.67 8.70 -1.13
N GLY A 113 -10.49 8.27 -1.59
CA GLY A 113 -9.52 7.61 -0.72
C GLY A 113 -9.12 8.50 0.46
N MET A 114 -8.75 9.74 0.18
CA MET A 114 -8.43 10.71 1.25
C MET A 114 -9.61 10.94 2.22
N LEU A 115 -10.85 11.04 1.72
CA LEU A 115 -12.04 11.23 2.56
C LEU A 115 -12.28 10.02 3.48
N ILE A 116 -12.15 8.82 2.98
CA ILE A 116 -12.25 7.60 3.81
C ILE A 116 -11.08 7.52 4.80
N GLY A 117 -9.88 7.91 4.39
CA GLY A 117 -8.73 8.04 5.29
C GLY A 117 -8.98 9.05 6.42
N VAL A 118 -9.56 10.22 6.11
CA VAL A 118 -9.99 11.20 7.13
C VAL A 118 -11.04 10.59 8.05
N LEU A 119 -12.06 9.92 7.50
CA LEU A 119 -13.11 9.27 8.29
C LEU A 119 -12.51 8.25 9.27
N ASN A 120 -11.67 7.33 8.80
CA ASN A 120 -10.98 6.36 9.65
C ASN A 120 -10.12 7.03 10.71
N GLY A 121 -9.35 8.04 10.30
CA GLY A 121 -8.50 8.81 11.21
C GLY A 121 -9.30 9.53 12.30
N VAL A 122 -10.46 10.11 11.99
CA VAL A 122 -11.36 10.76 12.95
C VAL A 122 -11.92 9.73 13.93
N LEU A 123 -12.43 8.61 13.43
CA LEU A 123 -12.99 7.54 14.28
C LEU A 123 -11.96 7.00 15.27
N VAL A 124 -10.71 6.84 14.83
CA VAL A 124 -9.64 6.28 15.68
C VAL A 124 -8.96 7.33 16.56
N ALA A 125 -8.65 8.52 16.03
CA ALA A 125 -7.84 9.50 16.74
C ALA A 125 -8.64 10.48 17.60
N ILE A 126 -9.93 10.72 17.27
CA ILE A 126 -10.79 11.66 18.00
C ILE A 126 -11.83 10.93 18.83
N MET A 127 -12.49 9.92 18.25
CA MET A 127 -13.52 9.13 18.95
C MET A 127 -12.92 7.98 19.76
N ASP A 128 -11.60 7.77 19.73
CA ASP A 128 -10.86 6.71 20.42
C ASP A 128 -11.42 5.30 20.16
N LEU A 129 -12.03 5.07 18.99
CA LEU A 129 -12.51 3.74 18.61
C LEU A 129 -11.33 2.82 18.30
N PRO A 130 -11.40 1.52 18.64
CA PRO A 130 -10.40 0.56 18.21
C PRO A 130 -10.24 0.58 16.69
N ALA A 131 -9.02 0.75 16.20
CA ALA A 131 -8.71 0.90 14.77
C ALA A 131 -9.28 -0.25 13.93
N PHE A 132 -9.18 -1.48 14.44
CA PHE A 132 -9.75 -2.67 13.81
C PHE A 132 -11.26 -2.54 13.57
N LEU A 133 -12.03 -2.12 14.58
CA LEU A 133 -13.49 -1.98 14.44
C LEU A 133 -13.87 -0.84 13.49
N ALA A 134 -13.25 0.33 13.65
CA ALA A 134 -13.50 1.49 12.81
C ALA A 134 -13.25 1.17 11.32
N THR A 135 -12.08 0.61 11.01
CA THR A 135 -11.71 0.30 9.63
C THR A 135 -12.43 -0.91 9.06
N LEU A 136 -12.88 -1.86 9.88
CA LEU A 136 -13.76 -2.95 9.45
C LEU A 136 -15.14 -2.42 9.05
N CYS A 137 -15.72 -1.49 9.82
CA CYS A 137 -16.98 -0.85 9.45
C CYS A 137 -16.86 -0.09 8.13
N THR A 138 -15.83 0.72 7.95
CA THR A 138 -15.60 1.44 6.69
C THR A 138 -15.28 0.50 5.53
N CYS A 139 -14.64 -0.63 5.78
CA CYS A 139 -14.47 -1.73 4.81
C CYS A 139 -15.82 -2.23 4.28
N MET A 140 -16.79 -2.49 5.16
CA MET A 140 -18.13 -2.93 4.74
C MET A 140 -18.90 -1.81 4.03
N ILE A 141 -18.79 -0.57 4.49
CA ILE A 141 -19.41 0.60 3.86
C ILE A 141 -18.88 0.80 2.44
N THR A 142 -17.56 0.83 2.25
CA THR A 142 -16.95 1.03 0.93
C THR A 142 -17.29 -0.10 -0.03
N ARG A 143 -17.33 -1.35 0.46
CA ARG A 143 -17.79 -2.49 -0.34
C ARG A 143 -19.23 -2.33 -0.82
N GLY A 144 -20.14 -1.94 0.08
CA GLY A 144 -21.54 -1.70 -0.26
C GLY A 144 -21.74 -0.53 -1.20
N LEU A 145 -21.10 0.61 -0.94
CA LEU A 145 -21.18 1.81 -1.78
C LEU A 145 -20.66 1.54 -3.20
N GLY A 146 -19.51 0.89 -3.33
CA GLY A 146 -18.97 0.53 -4.64
C GLY A 146 -19.95 -0.33 -5.44
N SER A 147 -20.57 -1.34 -4.81
CA SER A 147 -21.57 -2.20 -5.45
C SER A 147 -22.83 -1.45 -5.87
N ILE A 148 -23.37 -0.57 -5.03
CA ILE A 148 -24.59 0.22 -5.30
C ILE A 148 -24.38 1.15 -6.50
N ILE A 149 -23.26 1.86 -6.55
CA ILE A 149 -22.97 2.83 -7.62
C ILE A 149 -22.98 2.19 -9.01
N VAL A 150 -22.50 0.96 -9.11
CA VAL A 150 -22.39 0.24 -10.39
C VAL A 150 -23.51 -0.80 -10.59
N GLY A 151 -24.53 -0.84 -9.73
CA GLY A 151 -25.64 -1.78 -9.83
C GLY A 151 -25.22 -3.26 -9.68
N GLY A 152 -24.13 -3.54 -8.95
CA GLY A 152 -23.58 -4.88 -8.77
C GLY A 152 -22.69 -5.37 -9.92
N PHE A 153 -22.51 -4.60 -10.98
CA PHE A 153 -21.66 -4.96 -12.13
C PHE A 153 -20.25 -4.38 -12.00
N GLY A 154 -19.30 -5.00 -12.71
CA GLY A 154 -17.96 -4.44 -12.83
C GLY A 154 -17.90 -3.30 -13.86
N ILE A 155 -17.01 -2.35 -13.67
CA ILE A 155 -16.72 -1.30 -14.66
C ILE A 155 -15.30 -1.48 -15.17
N SER A 156 -15.15 -1.51 -16.48
CA SER A 156 -13.84 -1.50 -17.14
C SER A 156 -13.46 -0.06 -17.52
N TRP A 157 -12.32 0.39 -17.02
CA TRP A 157 -11.72 1.64 -17.44
C TRP A 157 -11.30 1.58 -18.91
N PRO A 158 -11.19 2.72 -19.61
CA PRO A 158 -10.86 2.77 -21.04
C PRO A 158 -9.65 1.89 -21.38
N ALA A 159 -9.73 1.13 -22.49
CA ALA A 159 -8.61 0.34 -22.99
C ALA A 159 -7.48 1.25 -23.47
N ALA A 160 -6.24 0.76 -23.55
CA ALA A 160 -5.08 1.57 -23.93
C ALA A 160 -5.24 2.25 -25.31
N ALA A 161 -5.93 1.60 -26.25
CA ALA A 161 -6.21 2.13 -27.58
C ALA A 161 -7.45 3.06 -27.64
N ALA A 162 -8.26 3.13 -26.58
CA ALA A 162 -9.45 3.96 -26.54
C ALA A 162 -9.13 5.41 -26.13
N PRO A 163 -9.99 6.39 -26.53
CA PRO A 163 -9.88 7.74 -26.03
C PRO A 163 -9.89 7.74 -24.48
N GLY A 164 -8.88 8.38 -23.86
CA GLY A 164 -8.75 8.40 -22.40
C GLY A 164 -7.96 7.20 -21.82
N GLY A 165 -7.52 6.21 -22.61
CA GLY A 165 -6.73 5.07 -22.15
C GLY A 165 -5.24 5.35 -21.89
N TRP A 166 -4.78 6.58 -22.08
CA TRP A 166 -3.39 7.02 -21.95
C TRP A 166 -2.75 6.67 -20.59
N PHE A 167 -3.54 6.63 -19.51
CA PHE A 167 -3.06 6.33 -18.17
C PHE A 167 -2.49 4.91 -18.04
N ARG A 168 -2.91 3.97 -18.89
CA ARG A 168 -2.39 2.60 -18.89
C ARG A 168 -0.94 2.52 -19.34
N SER A 169 -0.52 3.42 -20.26
CA SER A 169 0.87 3.49 -20.71
C SER A 169 1.84 4.01 -19.64
N ILE A 170 1.32 4.66 -18.58
CA ILE A 170 2.12 5.05 -17.42
C ILE A 170 2.64 3.82 -16.65
N PHE A 171 1.88 2.72 -16.66
CA PHE A 171 2.22 1.51 -15.91
C PHE A 171 2.78 0.39 -16.80
N LYS A 172 2.46 0.40 -18.11
CA LYS A 172 2.86 -0.63 -19.07
C LYS A 172 3.21 0.00 -20.41
N ILE A 173 4.40 -0.30 -20.92
CA ILE A 173 4.77 0.01 -22.31
C ILE A 173 4.69 -1.28 -23.13
N GLN A 174 4.02 -1.21 -24.25
CA GLN A 174 3.99 -2.29 -25.23
C GLN A 174 5.11 -2.07 -26.24
N SER A 175 6.11 -2.94 -26.27
CA SER A 175 7.24 -2.89 -27.19
C SER A 175 7.48 -4.27 -27.78
N GLY A 176 7.49 -4.37 -29.13
CA GLY A 176 7.76 -5.62 -29.82
C GLY A 176 6.78 -6.75 -29.53
N GLY A 177 5.50 -6.45 -29.23
CA GLY A 177 4.49 -7.46 -28.88
C GLY A 177 4.57 -7.98 -27.42
N GLN A 178 5.50 -7.43 -26.64
CA GLN A 178 5.67 -7.77 -25.22
C GLN A 178 5.28 -6.58 -24.33
N ASN A 179 4.67 -6.86 -23.18
CA ASN A 179 4.39 -5.86 -22.17
C ASN A 179 5.62 -5.68 -21.26
N ILE A 180 6.12 -4.46 -21.14
CA ILE A 180 7.19 -4.10 -20.21
C ILE A 180 6.52 -3.45 -18.98
N PRO A 181 6.64 -4.05 -17.78
CA PRO A 181 6.01 -3.51 -16.57
C PRO A 181 6.81 -2.33 -16.01
N ILE A 182 6.44 -1.11 -16.38
CA ILE A 182 7.07 0.11 -15.83
C ILE A 182 6.54 0.44 -14.44
N GLY A 183 5.43 -0.16 -14.04
CA GLY A 183 4.82 0.04 -12.73
C GLY A 183 5.80 -0.08 -11.56
N PHE A 184 6.83 -0.92 -11.69
CA PHE A 184 7.91 -1.04 -10.69
C PHE A 184 8.75 0.23 -10.51
N LEU A 185 8.94 1.03 -11.55
CA LEU A 185 9.66 2.31 -11.42
C LEU A 185 8.87 3.27 -10.53
N TRP A 186 7.54 3.29 -10.67
CA TRP A 186 6.67 4.08 -9.80
C TRP A 186 6.67 3.59 -8.36
N VAL A 187 6.72 2.27 -8.15
CA VAL A 187 6.89 1.69 -6.81
C VAL A 187 8.20 2.12 -6.18
N ILE A 188 9.31 2.02 -6.91
CA ILE A 188 10.63 2.44 -6.42
C ILE A 188 10.61 3.94 -6.08
N LEU A 189 10.07 4.76 -6.98
CA LEU A 189 9.93 6.20 -6.73
C LEU A 189 9.13 6.48 -5.45
N LEU A 190 7.98 5.80 -5.29
CA LEU A 190 7.14 5.96 -4.11
C LEU A 190 7.85 5.50 -2.84
N VAL A 191 8.57 4.37 -2.87
CA VAL A 191 9.36 3.88 -1.73
C VAL A 191 10.41 4.92 -1.34
N VAL A 192 11.11 5.51 -2.30
CA VAL A 192 12.11 6.57 -2.03
C VAL A 192 11.45 7.79 -1.41
N VAL A 193 10.34 8.27 -2.00
CA VAL A 193 9.59 9.43 -1.48
C VAL A 193 9.06 9.17 -0.08
N MET A 194 8.43 8.01 0.17
CA MET A 194 7.87 7.69 1.47
C MET A 194 8.95 7.42 2.53
N THR A 195 10.09 6.86 2.14
CA THR A 195 11.26 6.74 3.02
C THR A 195 11.80 8.13 3.40
N PHE A 196 11.85 9.06 2.45
CA PHE A 196 12.22 10.44 2.73
C PHE A 196 11.20 11.11 3.67
N VAL A 197 9.90 10.97 3.39
CA VAL A 197 8.82 11.49 4.26
C VAL A 197 8.97 10.94 5.67
N LEU A 198 9.20 9.64 5.82
CA LEU A 198 9.31 8.98 7.11
C LEU A 198 10.52 9.48 7.92
N ASN A 199 11.68 9.60 7.28
CA ASN A 199 12.94 9.90 7.98
C ASN A 199 13.20 11.41 8.15
N HIS A 200 12.73 12.26 7.23
CA HIS A 200 13.12 13.67 7.17
C HIS A 200 11.98 14.66 7.45
N THR A 201 10.71 14.20 7.49
CA THR A 201 9.58 15.11 7.75
C THR A 201 9.05 15.01 9.19
N LYS A 202 8.29 16.02 9.61
CA LYS A 202 7.58 16.01 10.90
C LYS A 202 6.52 14.89 10.93
N ILE A 203 5.88 14.59 9.79
CA ILE A 203 4.86 13.55 9.70
C ILE A 203 5.46 12.20 10.08
N GLY A 204 6.56 11.79 9.47
CA GLY A 204 7.20 10.51 9.76
C GLY A 204 7.68 10.40 11.21
N ARG A 205 8.41 11.44 11.68
CA ARG A 205 8.92 11.44 13.06
C ARG A 205 7.83 11.35 14.13
N TYR A 206 6.74 12.11 13.96
CA TYR A 206 5.66 12.08 14.95
C TYR A 206 4.77 10.84 14.82
N THR A 207 4.61 10.28 13.63
CA THR A 207 3.95 8.98 13.44
C THR A 207 4.68 7.88 14.21
N LEU A 208 6.00 7.80 14.10
CA LEU A 208 6.82 6.84 14.85
C LEU A 208 6.80 7.12 16.38
N ALA A 209 6.85 8.39 16.79
CA ALA A 209 6.77 8.77 18.19
C ALA A 209 5.42 8.37 18.83
N ILE A 210 4.30 8.56 18.11
CA ILE A 210 2.95 8.17 18.54
C ILE A 210 2.88 6.66 18.76
N GLY A 211 3.43 5.88 17.84
CA GLY A 211 3.45 4.42 17.95
C GLY A 211 4.33 3.90 19.09
N SER A 212 5.39 4.64 19.43
CA SER A 212 6.25 4.30 20.55
C SER A 212 5.57 4.61 21.92
N ASN A 213 5.07 5.84 22.08
CA ASN A 213 4.33 6.25 23.28
C ASN A 213 3.45 7.46 22.97
N LYS A 214 2.15 7.23 22.74
CA LYS A 214 1.13 8.25 22.43
C LYS A 214 1.08 9.34 23.49
N GLU A 215 1.12 8.95 24.77
CA GLU A 215 0.97 9.90 25.90
C GLU A 215 2.22 10.78 26.09
N ALA A 216 3.42 10.19 26.03
CA ALA A 216 4.65 10.96 26.09
C ALA A 216 4.76 11.96 24.92
N THR A 217 4.32 11.54 23.71
CA THR A 217 4.29 12.41 22.54
C THR A 217 3.32 13.58 22.73
N ARG A 218 2.16 13.33 23.34
CA ARG A 218 1.18 14.37 23.69
C ARG A 218 1.75 15.38 24.70
N LEU A 219 2.40 14.89 25.74
CA LEU A 219 3.02 15.74 26.76
C LEU A 219 4.16 16.60 26.22
N SER A 220 4.79 16.16 25.13
CA SER A 220 5.82 16.95 24.41
C SER A 220 5.23 18.08 23.54
N GLY A 221 3.92 18.35 23.62
CA GLY A 221 3.24 19.44 22.88
C GLY A 221 2.91 19.10 21.42
N VAL A 222 3.05 17.84 21.00
CA VAL A 222 2.71 17.41 19.64
C VAL A 222 1.21 17.19 19.51
N ASN A 223 0.60 17.71 18.44
CA ASN A 223 -0.80 17.44 18.13
C ASN A 223 -0.98 15.99 17.63
N VAL A 224 -1.09 15.04 18.56
CA VAL A 224 -1.21 13.61 18.27
C VAL A 224 -2.40 13.31 17.37
N ARG A 225 -3.56 13.98 17.56
CA ARG A 225 -4.76 13.78 16.76
C ARG A 225 -4.50 14.06 15.28
N PHE A 226 -3.87 15.18 14.98
CA PHE A 226 -3.56 15.57 13.60
C PHE A 226 -2.66 14.55 12.90
N TYR A 227 -1.55 14.15 13.54
CA TYR A 227 -0.60 13.21 12.92
C TYR A 227 -1.16 11.79 12.81
N HIS A 228 -2.03 11.40 13.75
CA HIS A 228 -2.73 10.12 13.68
C HIS A 228 -3.71 10.10 12.50
N ILE A 229 -4.53 11.16 12.32
CA ILE A 229 -5.41 11.30 11.15
C ILE A 229 -4.59 11.33 9.86
N ALA A 230 -3.49 12.09 9.81
CA ALA A 230 -2.62 12.17 8.64
C ALA A 230 -2.09 10.79 8.22
N ALA A 231 -1.79 9.89 9.15
CA ALA A 231 -1.36 8.53 8.85
C ALA A 231 -2.46 7.73 8.10
N TYR A 232 -3.72 7.86 8.50
CA TYR A 232 -4.85 7.23 7.80
C TYR A 232 -5.16 7.89 6.45
N VAL A 233 -4.98 9.20 6.32
CA VAL A 233 -5.14 9.92 5.03
C VAL A 233 -4.09 9.49 4.01
N ILE A 234 -2.85 9.24 4.45
CA ILE A 234 -1.78 8.72 3.58
C ILE A 234 -2.09 7.29 3.14
N CYS A 235 -2.78 6.51 3.98
CA CYS A 235 -3.19 5.15 3.68
C CYS A 235 -4.35 5.12 2.65
N GLY A 236 -5.37 5.97 2.82
CA GLY A 236 -6.55 6.04 1.95
C GLY A 236 -6.28 6.70 0.62
#